data_9960fb6eff2e8385fa0ef42fbf69df77
#
_entry.id   9960fb6eff2e8385fa0ef42fbf69df77
#
_cell.length_a   1.000
_cell.length_b   1.000
_cell.length_c   1.000
_cell.angle_alpha   90.00
_cell.angle_beta   90.00
_cell.angle_gamma   90.00
#
_symmetry.space_group_name_H-M   'P 1'
#
loop_
_entity.id
_entity.type
_entity.pdbx_description
1 polymer ?
#
loop_
_entity_poly.entity_id
_entity_poly.type
_entity_poly.pdbx_seq_one_letter_code
_entity_poly.pdbx_strand_id
1 'polypeptide(L)'
;FNSSGACPTCGGTGIAVTVNRASLVPDESLSIDDGAVKPWGTLMWSLMTEVCKAMGVRTDIPFKDLTPEEKKTVYDGPAVKKHIVYTNKGSGQAVPLDFTYFNAVRTVENALSKVKDEKGMKRIEKFLTKGPCPACHGTRFNERALSTKLMGKNIAEVCAMTLSELVVWVQKIPGQMPSEIEEMAQSIVNEFLRTAERLTNLGLSY
;
A
#
# COMPACT_ATOMS: atom_id res chain seq x y z
N PHE A 1 19.64 13.74 -6.93
CA PHE A 1 18.59 12.71 -6.87
C PHE A 1 19.18 11.36 -7.28
N ASN A 2 19.27 10.42 -6.33
CA ASN A 2 19.70 9.06 -6.54
C ASN A 2 18.79 8.12 -5.73
N SER A 3 19.04 6.82 -5.79
CA SER A 3 18.25 5.81 -5.07
C SER A 3 18.17 6.05 -3.56
N SER A 4 19.15 6.74 -2.95
CA SER A 4 19.14 7.04 -1.52
C SER A 4 18.12 8.12 -1.11
N GLY A 5 17.62 8.91 -2.06
CA GLY A 5 16.55 9.89 -1.85
C GLY A 5 15.14 9.33 -2.08
N ALA A 6 15.03 8.11 -2.60
CA ALA A 6 13.74 7.46 -2.84
C ALA A 6 13.04 7.06 -1.53
N CYS A 7 11.71 7.08 -1.52
CA CYS A 7 10.93 6.55 -0.41
C CYS A 7 11.20 5.04 -0.26
N PRO A 8 11.64 4.56 0.91
CA PRO A 8 11.99 3.15 1.08
C PRO A 8 10.77 2.20 0.99
N THR A 9 9.58 2.70 1.32
CA THR A 9 8.34 1.90 1.29
C THR A 9 7.88 1.57 -0.12
N CYS A 10 7.96 2.53 -1.06
CA CYS A 10 7.52 2.33 -2.44
C CYS A 10 8.67 2.31 -3.47
N GLY A 11 9.92 2.35 -3.02
CA GLY A 11 11.08 2.39 -3.91
C GLY A 11 11.10 3.60 -4.86
N GLY A 12 10.46 4.70 -4.50
CA GLY A 12 10.38 5.92 -5.31
C GLY A 12 9.28 5.93 -6.37
N THR A 13 8.37 4.93 -6.38
CA THR A 13 7.24 4.90 -7.33
C THR A 13 6.11 5.87 -6.96
N GLY A 14 6.00 6.24 -5.69
CA GLY A 14 4.89 7.03 -5.15
C GLY A 14 3.60 6.23 -4.95
N ILE A 15 3.57 4.98 -5.41
CA ILE A 15 2.41 4.09 -5.36
C ILE A 15 2.75 2.89 -4.49
N ALA A 16 1.79 2.47 -3.68
CA ALA A 16 1.87 1.22 -2.94
C ALA A 16 0.69 0.33 -3.28
N VAL A 17 0.95 -0.97 -3.26
CA VAL A 17 -0.08 -2.00 -3.30
C VAL A 17 -0.42 -2.35 -1.86
N THR A 18 -1.66 -2.13 -1.45
CA THR A 18 -2.15 -2.37 -0.10
C THR A 18 -3.33 -3.33 -0.12
N VAL A 19 -3.63 -3.93 1.03
CA VAL A 19 -4.80 -4.81 1.15
C VAL A 19 -6.07 -3.98 1.15
N ASN A 20 -6.98 -4.29 0.25
CA ASN A 20 -8.32 -3.70 0.21
C ASN A 20 -9.21 -4.36 1.28
N ARG A 21 -9.38 -3.72 2.42
CA ARG A 21 -10.15 -4.29 3.55
C ARG A 21 -11.60 -4.61 3.19
N ALA A 22 -12.24 -3.80 2.35
CA ALA A 22 -13.61 -4.03 1.92
C ALA A 22 -13.78 -5.32 1.11
N SER A 23 -12.73 -5.75 0.39
CA SER A 23 -12.76 -7.00 -0.38
C SER A 23 -12.55 -8.26 0.45
N LEU A 24 -12.10 -8.13 1.70
CA LEU A 24 -11.87 -9.28 2.59
C LEU A 24 -13.20 -9.89 3.05
N VAL A 25 -14.20 -9.05 3.33
CA VAL A 25 -15.56 -9.45 3.73
C VAL A 25 -16.55 -8.66 2.86
N PRO A 26 -16.77 -9.06 1.60
CA PRO A 26 -17.64 -8.32 0.68
C PRO A 26 -19.12 -8.48 1.00
N ASP A 27 -19.51 -9.52 1.73
CA ASP A 27 -20.87 -9.78 2.15
C ASP A 27 -20.90 -10.05 3.66
N GLU A 28 -21.26 -9.04 4.43
CA GLU A 28 -21.36 -9.12 5.88
C GLU A 28 -22.64 -9.85 6.36
N SER A 29 -23.54 -10.22 5.46
CA SER A 29 -24.71 -11.04 5.82
C SER A 29 -24.37 -12.51 6.01
N LEU A 30 -23.23 -12.96 5.48
CA LEU A 30 -22.71 -14.31 5.66
C LEU A 30 -22.02 -14.46 7.02
N SER A 31 -22.06 -15.67 7.57
CA SER A 31 -21.23 -16.05 8.70
C SER A 31 -19.80 -16.38 8.25
N ILE A 32 -18.85 -16.44 9.19
CA ILE A 32 -17.48 -16.89 8.89
C ILE A 32 -17.49 -18.35 8.45
N ASP A 33 -18.34 -19.18 9.05
CA ASP A 33 -18.54 -20.58 8.67
C ASP A 33 -19.08 -20.73 7.24
N ASP A 34 -19.89 -19.76 6.77
CA ASP A 34 -20.42 -19.70 5.40
C ASP A 34 -19.46 -18.99 4.44
N GLY A 35 -18.27 -18.62 4.89
CA GLY A 35 -17.21 -18.05 4.07
C GLY A 35 -17.31 -16.54 3.84
N ALA A 36 -17.79 -15.78 4.82
CA ALA A 36 -17.75 -14.32 4.80
C ALA A 36 -16.33 -13.78 4.56
N VAL A 37 -15.32 -14.39 5.20
CA VAL A 37 -13.90 -14.00 5.07
C VAL A 37 -13.28 -14.68 3.84
N LYS A 38 -13.35 -14.02 2.70
CA LYS A 38 -12.94 -14.58 1.40
C LYS A 38 -11.47 -15.04 1.32
N PRO A 39 -10.49 -14.35 1.91
CA PRO A 39 -9.09 -14.82 1.88
C PRO A 39 -8.89 -16.20 2.49
N TRP A 40 -9.59 -16.54 3.55
CA TRP A 40 -9.42 -17.84 4.21
C TRP A 40 -9.90 -19.02 3.35
N GLY A 41 -10.97 -18.83 2.58
CA GLY A 41 -11.45 -19.87 1.65
C GLY A 41 -10.64 -19.93 0.34
N THR A 42 -10.02 -18.82 -0.08
CA THR A 42 -9.35 -18.73 -1.39
C THR A 42 -7.84 -18.95 -1.31
N LEU A 43 -7.19 -18.48 -0.24
CA LEU A 43 -5.72 -18.41 -0.11
C LEU A 43 -5.18 -19.32 0.99
N MET A 44 -6.03 -19.77 1.90
CA MET A 44 -5.67 -20.67 3.01
C MET A 44 -6.70 -21.79 3.16
N TRP A 45 -6.35 -22.76 3.97
CA TRP A 45 -7.22 -23.91 4.25
C TRP A 45 -8.40 -23.50 5.13
N SER A 46 -9.49 -24.29 5.06
CA SER A 46 -10.70 -24.14 5.89
C SER A 46 -10.45 -24.19 7.41
N LEU A 47 -9.28 -24.63 7.84
CA LEU A 47 -8.83 -24.66 9.23
C LEU A 47 -8.81 -23.27 9.90
N MET A 48 -8.69 -22.20 9.13
CA MET A 48 -8.61 -20.85 9.71
C MET A 48 -9.90 -20.48 10.45
N THR A 49 -11.06 -20.99 10.02
CA THR A 49 -12.33 -20.81 10.73
C THR A 49 -12.28 -21.44 12.13
N GLU A 50 -11.77 -22.68 12.24
CA GLU A 50 -11.65 -23.36 13.54
C GLU A 50 -10.65 -22.64 14.47
N VAL A 51 -9.55 -22.15 13.91
CA VAL A 51 -8.58 -21.35 14.68
C VAL A 51 -9.19 -20.04 15.13
N CYS A 52 -10.04 -19.41 14.30
CA CYS A 52 -10.75 -18.18 14.62
C CYS A 52 -11.72 -18.38 15.80
N LYS A 53 -12.43 -19.52 15.86
CA LYS A 53 -13.23 -19.92 17.02
C LYS A 53 -12.37 -19.99 18.29
N ALA A 54 -11.18 -20.59 18.20
CA ALA A 54 -10.23 -20.68 19.31
C ALA A 54 -9.65 -19.32 19.73
N MET A 55 -9.78 -18.28 18.88
CA MET A 55 -9.49 -16.89 19.23
C MET A 55 -10.64 -16.18 19.97
N GLY A 56 -11.76 -16.85 20.18
CA GLY A 56 -12.93 -16.30 20.88
C GLY A 56 -13.91 -15.54 19.97
N VAL A 57 -13.85 -15.75 18.65
CA VAL A 57 -14.75 -15.12 17.68
C VAL A 57 -15.90 -16.08 17.36
N ARG A 58 -17.12 -15.59 17.39
CA ARG A 58 -18.30 -16.34 16.94
C ARG A 58 -18.28 -16.46 15.43
N THR A 59 -18.32 -17.67 14.90
CA THR A 59 -18.17 -17.89 13.45
C THR A 59 -19.46 -18.33 12.78
N ASP A 60 -20.51 -18.63 13.57
CA ASP A 60 -21.80 -19.16 13.17
C ASP A 60 -22.89 -18.10 12.95
N ILE A 61 -22.60 -16.84 13.27
CA ILE A 61 -23.53 -15.71 13.08
C ILE A 61 -23.08 -14.80 11.95
N PRO A 62 -23.99 -13.98 11.36
CA PRO A 62 -23.64 -13.01 10.33
C PRO A 62 -22.50 -12.09 10.78
N PHE A 63 -21.54 -11.82 9.89
CA PHE A 63 -20.37 -11.00 10.19
C PHE A 63 -20.74 -9.59 10.69
N LYS A 64 -21.83 -9.01 10.17
CA LYS A 64 -22.36 -7.72 10.64
C LYS A 64 -22.69 -7.70 12.13
N ASP A 65 -23.11 -8.85 12.69
CA ASP A 65 -23.58 -9.01 14.08
C ASP A 65 -22.43 -9.35 15.06
N LEU A 66 -21.18 -9.44 14.56
CA LEU A 66 -20.00 -9.56 15.40
C LEU A 66 -19.71 -8.24 16.13
N THR A 67 -19.18 -8.37 17.35
CA THR A 67 -18.73 -7.19 18.11
C THR A 67 -17.56 -6.51 17.44
N PRO A 68 -17.28 -5.22 17.75
CA PRO A 68 -16.11 -4.52 17.24
C PRO A 68 -14.79 -5.23 17.55
N GLU A 69 -14.69 -5.88 18.73
CA GLU A 69 -13.49 -6.63 19.16
C GLU A 69 -13.32 -7.91 18.33
N GLU A 70 -14.41 -8.63 18.05
CA GLU A 70 -14.40 -9.80 17.17
C GLU A 70 -13.99 -9.41 15.74
N LYS A 71 -14.58 -8.36 15.18
CA LYS A 71 -14.22 -7.83 13.87
C LYS A 71 -12.73 -7.40 13.85
N LYS A 72 -12.26 -6.73 14.88
CA LYS A 72 -10.84 -6.35 15.03
C LYS A 72 -9.94 -7.60 15.05
N THR A 73 -10.34 -8.65 15.73
CA THR A 73 -9.61 -9.92 15.74
C THR A 73 -9.51 -10.52 14.33
N VAL A 74 -10.62 -10.52 13.58
CA VAL A 74 -10.65 -11.04 12.21
C VAL A 74 -9.75 -10.24 11.27
N TYR A 75 -9.76 -8.91 11.35
CA TYR A 75 -8.97 -8.05 10.45
C TYR A 75 -7.51 -7.92 10.88
N ASP A 76 -7.24 -7.73 12.18
CA ASP A 76 -5.94 -7.26 12.69
C ASP A 76 -5.42 -8.10 13.86
N GLY A 77 -6.09 -9.18 14.25
CA GLY A 77 -5.69 -10.03 15.38
C GLY A 77 -4.26 -10.54 15.27
N PRO A 78 -3.57 -10.75 16.39
CA PRO A 78 -2.17 -11.19 16.41
C PRO A 78 -2.02 -12.61 15.86
N ALA A 79 -0.87 -12.89 15.23
CA ALA A 79 -0.50 -14.25 14.84
C ALA A 79 -0.13 -15.06 16.08
N VAL A 80 -1.06 -15.87 16.57
CA VAL A 80 -0.91 -16.69 17.76
C VAL A 80 -1.11 -18.16 17.41
N LYS A 81 -0.24 -19.02 17.93
CA LYS A 81 -0.39 -20.47 17.79
C LYS A 81 -1.50 -20.95 18.74
N LYS A 82 -2.48 -21.65 18.18
CA LYS A 82 -3.61 -22.22 18.92
C LYS A 82 -3.65 -23.73 18.73
N HIS A 83 -3.99 -24.42 19.79
CA HIS A 83 -4.31 -25.84 19.74
C HIS A 83 -5.78 -25.98 19.38
N ILE A 84 -6.07 -26.67 18.27
CA ILE A 84 -7.42 -26.94 17.79
C ILE A 84 -7.63 -28.44 17.60
N VAL A 85 -8.87 -28.88 17.72
CA VAL A 85 -9.27 -30.22 17.36
C VAL A 85 -10.00 -30.17 16.02
N TYR A 86 -9.36 -30.64 14.97
CA TYR A 86 -9.93 -30.69 13.64
C TYR A 86 -10.58 -32.03 13.37
N THR A 87 -11.88 -32.00 13.03
CA THR A 87 -12.59 -33.19 12.60
C THR A 87 -12.62 -33.29 11.09
N ASN A 88 -11.97 -34.29 10.54
CA ASN A 88 -11.95 -34.53 9.11
C ASN A 88 -13.35 -34.90 8.63
N LYS A 89 -13.93 -34.10 7.73
CA LYS A 89 -15.28 -34.29 7.18
C LYS A 89 -15.46 -35.59 6.42
N GLY A 90 -14.39 -36.23 5.95
CA GLY A 90 -14.44 -37.50 5.19
C GLY A 90 -14.32 -38.75 6.06
N SER A 91 -13.51 -38.73 7.12
CA SER A 91 -13.23 -39.87 7.98
C SER A 91 -13.92 -39.81 9.36
N GLY A 92 -14.42 -38.64 9.75
CA GLY A 92 -15.01 -38.40 11.09
C GLY A 92 -13.96 -38.41 12.22
N GLN A 93 -12.67 -38.59 11.91
CA GLN A 93 -11.61 -38.61 12.92
C GLN A 93 -11.27 -37.20 13.40
N ALA A 94 -11.22 -37.02 14.71
CA ALA A 94 -10.76 -35.82 15.37
C ALA A 94 -9.25 -35.88 15.57
N VAL A 95 -8.51 -34.93 15.01
CA VAL A 95 -7.05 -34.83 15.10
C VAL A 95 -6.69 -33.53 15.81
N PRO A 96 -5.94 -33.59 16.92
CA PRO A 96 -5.42 -32.39 17.56
C PRO A 96 -4.31 -31.78 16.68
N LEU A 97 -4.40 -30.48 16.38
CA LEU A 97 -3.45 -29.76 15.57
C LEU A 97 -3.08 -28.43 16.23
N ASP A 98 -1.81 -28.13 16.18
CA ASP A 98 -1.30 -26.80 16.49
C ASP A 98 -1.28 -25.93 15.23
N PHE A 99 -2.07 -24.90 15.20
CA PHE A 99 -2.14 -24.03 14.02
C PHE A 99 -1.99 -22.56 14.39
N THR A 100 -1.26 -21.79 13.56
CA THR A 100 -1.08 -20.36 13.78
C THR A 100 -2.24 -19.60 13.17
N TYR A 101 -2.91 -18.79 13.98
CA TYR A 101 -3.92 -17.86 13.50
C TYR A 101 -3.28 -16.79 12.61
N PHE A 102 -3.87 -16.58 11.45
CA PHE A 102 -3.56 -15.45 10.58
C PHE A 102 -4.85 -14.68 10.29
N ASN A 103 -4.89 -13.43 10.72
CA ASN A 103 -6.00 -12.54 10.42
C ASN A 103 -6.16 -12.36 8.89
N ALA A 104 -7.30 -11.80 8.46
CA ALA A 104 -7.64 -11.70 7.04
C ALA A 104 -6.63 -10.85 6.24
N VAL A 105 -6.15 -9.74 6.81
CA VAL A 105 -5.13 -8.87 6.18
C VAL A 105 -3.82 -9.64 6.01
N ARG A 106 -3.31 -10.24 7.10
CA ARG A 106 -2.04 -10.98 7.07
C ARG A 106 -2.08 -12.20 6.17
N THR A 107 -3.25 -12.81 6.00
CA THR A 107 -3.43 -13.90 5.02
C THR A 107 -3.12 -13.45 3.60
N VAL A 108 -3.61 -12.25 3.21
CA VAL A 108 -3.35 -11.67 1.89
C VAL A 108 -1.88 -11.25 1.75
N GLU A 109 -1.31 -10.60 2.76
CA GLU A 109 0.11 -10.19 2.77
C GLU A 109 1.05 -11.39 2.65
N ASN A 110 0.80 -12.45 3.41
CA ASN A 110 1.57 -13.70 3.34
C ASN A 110 1.44 -14.38 1.97
N ALA A 111 0.25 -14.35 1.36
CA ALA A 111 0.05 -14.89 0.03
C ALA A 111 0.81 -14.06 -1.00
N LEU A 112 0.75 -12.72 -0.91
CA LEU A 112 1.46 -11.79 -1.79
C LEU A 112 2.98 -11.99 -1.74
N SER A 113 3.54 -12.16 -0.54
CA SER A 113 4.99 -12.38 -0.36
C SER A 113 5.50 -13.71 -0.94
N LYS A 114 4.62 -14.69 -1.11
CA LYS A 114 4.95 -16.05 -1.61
C LYS A 114 4.61 -16.26 -3.08
N VAL A 115 3.91 -15.33 -3.70
CA VAL A 115 3.50 -15.45 -5.10
C VAL A 115 4.74 -15.44 -6.02
N LYS A 116 4.78 -16.40 -6.95
CA LYS A 116 5.88 -16.55 -7.91
C LYS A 116 5.40 -16.59 -9.36
N ASP A 117 4.11 -16.72 -9.58
CA ASP A 117 3.51 -16.88 -10.89
C ASP A 117 2.29 -15.95 -11.10
N GLU A 118 1.93 -15.76 -12.36
CA GLU A 118 0.80 -14.91 -12.75
C GLU A 118 -0.54 -15.46 -12.24
N LYS A 119 -0.69 -16.78 -12.18
CA LYS A 119 -1.91 -17.44 -11.72
C LYS A 119 -2.14 -17.22 -10.22
N GLY A 120 -1.08 -17.26 -9.43
CA GLY A 120 -1.12 -16.89 -8.01
C GLY A 120 -1.46 -15.41 -7.82
N MET A 121 -0.87 -14.51 -8.63
CA MET A 121 -1.16 -13.09 -8.58
C MET A 121 -2.63 -12.78 -8.86
N LYS A 122 -3.23 -13.37 -9.88
CA LYS A 122 -4.68 -13.20 -10.20
C LYS A 122 -5.61 -13.59 -9.06
N ARG A 123 -5.20 -14.55 -8.20
CA ARG A 123 -6.00 -14.95 -7.01
C ARG A 123 -5.95 -13.91 -5.90
N ILE A 124 -4.86 -13.17 -5.79
CA ILE A 124 -4.63 -12.19 -4.72
C ILE A 124 -5.10 -10.82 -5.15
N GLU A 125 -4.99 -10.49 -6.43
CA GLU A 125 -5.25 -9.15 -6.98
C GLU A 125 -6.60 -8.57 -6.57
N LYS A 126 -7.64 -9.41 -6.48
CA LYS A 126 -8.98 -9.00 -6.01
C LYS A 126 -9.02 -8.48 -4.56
N PHE A 127 -8.00 -8.79 -3.76
CA PHE A 127 -7.86 -8.33 -2.39
C PHE A 127 -6.90 -7.15 -2.26
N LEU A 128 -6.38 -6.64 -3.36
CA LEU A 128 -5.41 -5.56 -3.38
C LEU A 128 -5.99 -4.30 -4.00
N THR A 129 -5.50 -3.17 -3.55
CA THR A 129 -5.72 -1.87 -4.16
C THR A 129 -4.39 -1.18 -4.39
N LYS A 130 -4.30 -0.43 -5.51
CA LYS A 130 -3.18 0.45 -5.80
C LYS A 130 -3.57 1.86 -5.43
N GLY A 131 -2.73 2.55 -4.69
CA GLY A 131 -3.00 3.91 -4.27
C GLY A 131 -1.71 4.66 -3.93
N PRO A 132 -1.82 5.93 -3.51
CA PRO A 132 -0.67 6.68 -3.02
C PRO A 132 0.02 5.92 -1.89
N CYS A 133 1.35 5.91 -1.92
CA CYS A 133 2.15 5.27 -0.87
C CYS A 133 1.83 5.90 0.49
N PRO A 134 1.48 5.13 1.53
CA PRO A 134 1.11 5.67 2.84
C PRO A 134 2.26 6.36 3.57
N ALA A 135 3.51 6.04 3.22
CA ALA A 135 4.69 6.65 3.84
C ALA A 135 5.07 8.00 3.22
N CYS A 136 5.04 8.11 1.89
CA CYS A 136 5.42 9.34 1.20
C CYS A 136 4.23 10.10 0.59
N HIS A 137 3.02 9.63 0.77
CA HIS A 137 1.78 10.25 0.26
C HIS A 137 1.85 10.61 -1.25
N GLY A 138 2.54 9.77 -2.03
CA GLY A 138 2.71 9.97 -3.47
C GLY A 138 3.91 10.84 -3.87
N THR A 139 4.62 11.47 -2.95
CA THR A 139 5.77 12.36 -3.27
C THR A 139 6.96 11.62 -3.87
N ARG A 140 7.09 10.31 -3.66
CA ARG A 140 8.18 9.44 -4.15
C ARG A 140 9.48 9.54 -3.36
N PHE A 141 9.65 10.58 -2.53
CA PHE A 141 10.90 10.90 -1.83
C PHE A 141 10.82 10.56 -0.34
N ASN A 142 11.97 10.33 0.27
CA ASN A 142 12.09 10.21 1.71
C ASN A 142 12.25 11.60 2.36
N GLU A 143 12.14 11.68 3.69
CA GLU A 143 12.21 12.93 4.45
C GLU A 143 13.54 13.67 4.24
N ARG A 144 14.65 12.93 4.11
CA ARG A 144 15.98 13.55 3.87
C ARG A 144 16.01 14.30 2.53
N ALA A 145 15.44 13.74 1.47
CA ALA A 145 15.34 14.43 0.19
C ALA A 145 14.39 15.64 0.26
N LEU A 146 13.30 15.52 1.03
CA LEU A 146 12.33 16.60 1.20
C LEU A 146 12.81 17.72 2.14
N SER A 147 13.80 17.47 2.99
CA SER A 147 14.38 18.51 3.86
C SER A 147 15.17 19.56 3.10
N THR A 148 15.70 19.22 1.91
CA THR A 148 16.39 20.18 1.05
C THR A 148 15.39 21.09 0.35
N LYS A 149 15.54 22.40 0.55
CA LYS A 149 14.64 23.40 -0.03
C LYS A 149 15.44 24.40 -0.88
N LEU A 150 14.85 24.79 -1.99
CA LEU A 150 15.31 25.87 -2.84
C LEU A 150 14.22 26.94 -2.86
N MET A 151 14.55 28.18 -2.47
CA MET A 151 13.56 29.28 -2.34
C MET A 151 12.31 28.85 -1.54
N GLY A 152 12.51 28.13 -0.43
CA GLY A 152 11.45 27.69 0.47
C GLY A 152 10.69 26.42 0.02
N LYS A 153 10.89 25.93 -1.21
CA LYS A 153 10.21 24.76 -1.78
C LYS A 153 11.12 23.54 -1.86
N ASN A 154 10.57 22.38 -1.49
CA ASN A 154 11.25 21.10 -1.68
C ASN A 154 10.94 20.51 -3.06
N ILE A 155 11.62 19.42 -3.42
CA ILE A 155 11.49 18.80 -4.75
C ILE A 155 10.05 18.30 -5.03
N ALA A 156 9.33 17.80 -4.04
CA ALA A 156 7.96 17.32 -4.26
C ALA A 156 7.01 18.48 -4.56
N GLU A 157 7.16 19.60 -3.86
CA GLU A 157 6.39 20.83 -4.11
C GLU A 157 6.68 21.42 -5.50
N VAL A 158 7.95 21.36 -5.93
CA VAL A 158 8.34 21.80 -7.27
C VAL A 158 7.78 20.85 -8.35
N CYS A 159 7.86 19.54 -8.14
CA CYS A 159 7.29 18.55 -9.08
C CYS A 159 5.75 18.59 -9.18
N ALA A 160 5.07 19.19 -8.22
CA ALA A 160 3.61 19.35 -8.24
C ALA A 160 3.15 20.61 -9.01
N MET A 161 4.07 21.49 -9.40
CA MET A 161 3.76 22.68 -10.20
C MET A 161 3.41 22.31 -11.63
N THR A 162 2.51 23.06 -12.22
CA THR A 162 2.33 23.08 -13.67
C THR A 162 3.58 23.62 -14.36
N LEU A 163 3.78 23.30 -15.63
CA LEU A 163 4.93 23.82 -16.38
C LEU A 163 4.96 25.36 -16.41
N SER A 164 3.80 25.98 -16.51
CA SER A 164 3.67 27.45 -16.49
C SER A 164 4.12 28.05 -15.15
N GLU A 165 3.69 27.47 -14.02
CA GLU A 165 4.12 27.91 -12.70
C GLU A 165 5.61 27.68 -12.47
N LEU A 166 6.11 26.54 -12.94
CA LEU A 166 7.53 26.19 -12.85
C LEU A 166 8.41 27.16 -13.62
N VAL A 167 8.03 27.56 -14.84
CA VAL A 167 8.74 28.58 -15.64
C VAL A 167 8.87 29.89 -14.85
N VAL A 168 7.80 30.39 -14.28
CA VAL A 168 7.80 31.64 -13.49
C VAL A 168 8.65 31.51 -12.23
N TRP A 169 8.67 30.33 -11.62
CA TRP A 169 9.44 30.08 -10.40
C TRP A 169 10.92 29.95 -10.67
N VAL A 170 11.34 29.19 -11.71
CA VAL A 170 12.77 28.97 -12.02
C VAL A 170 13.47 30.25 -12.47
N GLN A 171 12.78 31.17 -13.14
CA GLN A 171 13.34 32.48 -13.56
C GLN A 171 13.84 33.32 -12.39
N LYS A 172 13.34 33.09 -11.17
CA LYS A 172 13.73 33.80 -9.95
C LYS A 172 14.96 33.18 -9.27
N ILE A 173 15.37 31.95 -9.67
CA ILE A 173 16.44 31.20 -8.99
C ILE A 173 17.79 31.94 -9.06
N PRO A 174 18.29 32.39 -10.24
CA PRO A 174 19.65 33.00 -10.32
C PRO A 174 19.84 34.15 -9.36
N GLY A 175 18.92 35.11 -9.32
CA GLY A 175 19.00 36.27 -8.44
C GLY A 175 18.85 35.98 -6.93
N GLN A 176 18.61 34.69 -6.54
CA GLN A 176 18.57 34.25 -5.13
C GLN A 176 19.81 33.40 -4.78
N MET A 177 20.70 33.17 -5.74
CA MET A 177 21.93 32.40 -5.53
C MET A 177 23.08 33.28 -5.06
N PRO A 178 24.05 32.73 -4.33
CA PRO A 178 25.32 33.39 -4.09
C PRO A 178 26.01 33.76 -5.42
N SER A 179 26.74 34.88 -5.42
CA SER A 179 27.41 35.41 -6.63
C SER A 179 28.33 34.40 -7.32
N GLU A 180 28.95 33.51 -6.53
CA GLU A 180 29.89 32.49 -7.03
C GLU A 180 29.24 31.43 -7.92
N ILE A 181 27.91 31.23 -7.77
CA ILE A 181 27.16 30.20 -8.52
C ILE A 181 26.02 30.79 -9.34
N GLU A 182 25.80 32.09 -9.31
CA GLU A 182 24.68 32.76 -10.01
C GLU A 182 24.74 32.54 -11.53
N GLU A 183 25.95 32.71 -12.14
CA GLU A 183 26.15 32.49 -13.57
C GLU A 183 25.86 31.03 -13.99
N MET A 184 26.29 30.06 -13.18
CA MET A 184 25.98 28.65 -13.40
C MET A 184 24.49 28.39 -13.28
N ALA A 185 23.82 28.95 -12.26
CA ALA A 185 22.38 28.82 -12.08
C ALA A 185 21.61 29.43 -13.27
N GLN A 186 22.05 30.60 -13.76
CA GLN A 186 21.46 31.24 -14.94
C GLN A 186 21.57 30.36 -16.20
N SER A 187 22.74 29.73 -16.41
CA SER A 187 22.92 28.80 -17.53
C SER A 187 21.98 27.61 -17.49
N ILE A 188 21.82 26.99 -16.33
CA ILE A 188 20.89 25.85 -16.12
C ILE A 188 19.45 26.30 -16.34
N VAL A 189 19.05 27.44 -15.80
CA VAL A 189 17.71 28.00 -15.97
C VAL A 189 17.42 28.29 -17.44
N ASN A 190 18.34 28.89 -18.18
CA ASN A 190 18.18 29.18 -19.60
C ASN A 190 17.95 27.90 -20.43
N GLU A 191 18.65 26.80 -20.12
CA GLU A 191 18.47 25.52 -20.79
C GLU A 191 17.10 24.92 -20.50
N PHE A 192 16.67 25.01 -19.23
CA PHE A 192 15.32 24.60 -18.83
C PHE A 192 14.25 25.41 -19.57
N LEU A 193 14.37 26.73 -19.62
CA LEU A 193 13.40 27.62 -20.27
C LEU A 193 13.26 27.31 -21.77
N ARG A 194 14.34 27.05 -22.48
CA ARG A 194 14.32 26.64 -23.89
C ARG A 194 13.53 25.34 -24.09
N THR A 195 13.68 24.39 -23.18
CA THR A 195 12.94 23.13 -23.23
C THR A 195 11.46 23.34 -22.87
N ALA A 196 11.18 24.12 -21.84
CA ALA A 196 9.82 24.44 -21.41
C ALA A 196 9.03 25.20 -22.48
N GLU A 197 9.67 26.14 -23.18
CA GLU A 197 9.05 26.87 -24.31
C GLU A 197 8.59 25.91 -25.43
N ARG A 198 9.45 24.96 -25.80
CA ARG A 198 9.10 23.94 -26.82
C ARG A 198 7.89 23.13 -26.39
N LEU A 199 7.83 22.70 -25.13
CA LEU A 199 6.69 21.93 -24.60
C LEU A 199 5.42 22.79 -24.56
N THR A 200 5.53 24.05 -24.16
CA THR A 200 4.39 24.98 -24.12
C THR A 200 3.83 25.23 -25.52
N ASN A 201 4.70 25.40 -26.53
CA ASN A 201 4.30 25.58 -27.93
C ASN A 201 3.60 24.33 -28.50
N LEU A 202 3.83 23.16 -27.92
CA LEU A 202 3.12 21.91 -28.23
C LEU A 202 1.83 21.74 -27.43
N GLY A 203 1.43 22.73 -26.63
CA GLY A 203 0.23 22.68 -25.81
C GLY A 203 0.37 21.91 -24.47
N LEU A 204 1.60 21.58 -24.05
CA LEU A 204 1.92 20.82 -22.84
C LEU A 204 2.28 21.75 -21.68
N SER A 205 1.42 22.70 -21.34
CA SER A 205 1.65 23.69 -20.27
C SER A 205 1.15 23.31 -18.88
N TYR A 206 0.49 22.14 -18.78
CA TYR A 206 -0.10 21.61 -17.53
C TYR A 206 0.87 20.79 -16.70
#